data_c3c5639ba40cceb149df44c44b573037
#
_entry.id   c3c5639ba40cceb149df44c44b573037
#
_cell.length_a   1.000
_cell.length_b   1.000
_cell.length_c   1.000
_cell.angle_alpha   90.00
_cell.angle_beta   90.00
_cell.angle_gamma   90.00
#
_symmetry.space_group_name_H-M   'P 1'
#
loop_
_entity.id
_entity.type
_entity.pdbx_description
1 polymer ?
#
loop_
_entity_poly.entity_id
_entity_poly.type
_entity_poly.pdbx_seq_one_letter_code
_entity_poly.pdbx_strand_id
1 'polypeptide(L)'
;LENLPVEHIHTEEPELEDVVVALLLKEREEQPAESAGSDHSCHPTGRQLLDGLAVEAKELIRDFGSFRAVDRVSFDMKQGEIFGLLGANGAGKTTVIKMLTGIVPPTAGEGRVAGADMRTAGGAIKERIGYMSQAFSLYLDLTVIENIRLFAGIYGLARREAQQRMEWIVEMAGLTGYEDDRTGRLPMGVRQRLALGCALVHSPRVLFLDEPTSGVDPIGRRRFWELLSRLAREEGVAILITTHYLSEAEHCDRLALMYAGRIVAEGTPAHLKKQVERDIGQLVEMVVDKPGIALAHVVAAGFAGAALFGTKIHVLSRDPGRDEGRLRDVLARSGIAVGSVRTRMLSLEDVFVSRVMALEQAAQKEVSA
;
A
#
# COMPACT_ATOMS: atom_id res chain seq x y z
N LEU A 1 15.28 2.14 -24.72
CA LEU A 1 15.90 2.82 -23.55
C LEU A 1 16.85 3.97 -23.92
N GLU A 2 16.97 4.32 -25.22
CA GLU A 2 17.99 5.26 -25.70
C GLU A 2 17.62 6.76 -25.64
N ASN A 3 16.46 7.17 -25.11
CA ASN A 3 16.05 8.58 -25.14
C ASN A 3 15.29 9.11 -23.91
N LEU A 4 15.54 8.55 -22.72
CA LEU A 4 15.05 9.17 -21.48
C LEU A 4 16.20 9.92 -20.80
N PRO A 5 16.03 11.21 -20.45
CA PRO A 5 17.04 11.93 -19.68
C PRO A 5 17.10 11.33 -18.26
N VAL A 6 18.14 10.55 -18.02
CA VAL A 6 18.43 10.04 -16.68
C VAL A 6 19.22 11.11 -15.94
N GLU A 7 18.55 11.92 -15.13
CA GLU A 7 19.21 13.00 -14.39
C GLU A 7 20.01 12.50 -13.17
N HIS A 8 19.58 11.41 -12.53
CA HIS A 8 20.33 10.80 -11.41
C HIS A 8 20.00 9.31 -11.31
N ILE A 9 21.04 8.47 -11.22
CA ILE A 9 20.93 7.05 -10.82
C ILE A 9 21.33 6.99 -9.35
N HIS A 10 20.39 6.70 -8.46
CA HIS A 10 20.67 6.39 -7.06
C HIS A 10 20.74 4.87 -6.91
N THR A 11 21.86 4.38 -6.38
CA THR A 11 21.98 2.97 -5.98
C THR A 11 21.63 2.86 -4.50
N GLU A 12 20.50 2.24 -4.18
CA GLU A 12 20.15 1.80 -2.83
C GLU A 12 20.69 0.39 -2.58
N GLU A 13 21.03 0.07 -1.32
CA GLU A 13 21.31 -1.33 -0.96
C GLU A 13 20.00 -2.13 -1.19
N PRO A 14 20.06 -3.25 -1.96
CA PRO A 14 18.87 -4.03 -2.24
C PRO A 14 18.24 -4.53 -0.93
N GLU A 15 16.92 -4.42 -0.82
CA GLU A 15 16.19 -5.06 0.27
C GLU A 15 16.31 -6.59 0.17
N LEU A 16 16.13 -7.28 1.28
CA LEU A 16 16.18 -8.77 1.29
C LEU A 16 15.23 -9.36 0.24
N GLU A 17 14.09 -8.70 0.02
CA GLU A 17 13.11 -9.08 -1.00
C GLU A 17 13.67 -8.97 -2.42
N ASP A 18 14.42 -7.92 -2.74
CA ASP A 18 15.06 -7.74 -4.05
C ASP A 18 16.10 -8.82 -4.32
N VAL A 19 16.87 -9.19 -3.29
CA VAL A 19 17.86 -10.27 -3.39
C VAL A 19 17.17 -11.61 -3.63
N VAL A 20 16.09 -11.91 -2.92
CA VAL A 20 15.30 -13.14 -3.09
C VAL A 20 14.67 -13.18 -4.48
N VAL A 21 14.09 -12.07 -4.96
CA VAL A 21 13.53 -11.96 -6.31
C VAL A 21 14.61 -12.20 -7.37
N ALA A 22 15.78 -11.58 -7.22
CA ALA A 22 16.88 -11.74 -8.18
C ALA A 22 17.38 -13.19 -8.26
N LEU A 23 17.52 -13.87 -7.10
CA LEU A 23 17.93 -15.28 -7.04
C LEU A 23 16.89 -16.19 -7.69
N LEU A 24 15.61 -16.01 -7.39
CA LEU A 24 14.53 -16.85 -7.92
C LEU A 24 14.29 -16.61 -9.43
N LEU A 25 14.51 -15.39 -9.93
CA LEU A 25 14.45 -15.10 -11.37
C LEU A 25 15.61 -15.78 -12.11
N LYS A 26 16.81 -15.79 -11.53
CA LYS A 26 17.98 -16.46 -12.11
C LYS A 26 17.80 -17.98 -12.24
N GLU A 27 17.18 -18.63 -11.25
CA GLU A 27 16.83 -20.05 -11.30
C GLU A 27 15.77 -20.37 -12.39
N ARG A 28 14.92 -19.37 -12.77
CA ARG A 28 13.90 -19.52 -13.81
C ARG A 28 14.43 -19.27 -15.24
N GLU A 29 15.45 -18.44 -15.41
CA GLU A 29 16.09 -18.23 -16.72
C GLU A 29 16.78 -19.50 -17.24
N GLU A 30 17.08 -20.47 -16.36
CA GLU A 30 17.62 -21.80 -16.73
C GLU A 30 16.53 -22.76 -17.20
N GLN A 31 15.23 -22.41 -17.16
CA GLN A 31 14.14 -23.17 -17.75
C GLN A 31 13.60 -22.44 -18.98
N PRO A 32 13.60 -23.04 -20.19
CA PRO A 32 13.16 -22.34 -21.39
C PRO A 32 11.66 -21.98 -21.30
N ALA A 33 11.37 -20.68 -21.32
CA ALA A 33 10.02 -20.16 -21.41
C ALA A 33 9.51 -20.34 -22.84
N GLU A 34 8.43 -21.08 -23.03
CA GLU A 34 7.66 -21.04 -24.27
C GLU A 34 7.07 -19.64 -24.44
N SER A 35 7.48 -18.99 -25.52
CA SER A 35 7.04 -17.68 -25.94
C SER A 35 5.62 -17.77 -26.48
N ALA A 36 4.65 -17.19 -25.80
CA ALA A 36 3.35 -16.86 -26.36
C ALA A 36 3.26 -15.34 -26.59
N GLY A 37 3.74 -14.92 -27.74
CA GLY A 37 3.35 -13.63 -28.31
C GLY A 37 2.06 -13.80 -29.08
N SER A 38 0.99 -13.14 -28.65
CA SER A 38 -0.17 -12.87 -29.48
C SER A 38 -0.75 -11.53 -29.11
N ASP A 39 -0.54 -10.61 -30.02
CA ASP A 39 -1.14 -9.28 -30.09
C ASP A 39 -2.64 -9.44 -30.39
N HIS A 40 -3.46 -9.42 -29.36
CA HIS A 40 -4.92 -9.36 -29.48
C HIS A 40 -5.43 -8.20 -28.64
N SER A 41 -5.38 -7.01 -29.26
CA SER A 41 -6.07 -5.81 -28.79
C SER A 41 -7.59 -5.99 -28.87
N CYS A 42 -8.17 -6.59 -27.85
CA CYS A 42 -9.58 -6.53 -27.59
C CYS A 42 -9.81 -5.53 -26.45
N HIS A 43 -9.65 -4.23 -26.79
CA HIS A 43 -10.03 -3.16 -25.89
C HIS A 43 -11.55 -3.09 -25.78
N PRO A 44 -12.15 -3.21 -24.60
CA PRO A 44 -13.49 -2.73 -24.39
C PRO A 44 -13.44 -1.21 -24.54
N THR A 45 -14.19 -0.72 -25.52
CA THR A 45 -14.46 0.66 -25.91
C THR A 45 -14.08 1.72 -24.88
N GLY A 46 -13.28 2.69 -25.31
CA GLY A 46 -12.76 3.80 -24.52
C GLY A 46 -13.74 4.34 -23.49
N ARG A 47 -13.46 4.06 -22.24
CA ARG A 47 -14.15 4.68 -21.11
C ARG A 47 -13.81 6.15 -21.13
N GLN A 48 -14.79 7.02 -21.33
CA GLN A 48 -14.65 8.43 -21.00
C GLN A 48 -14.23 8.53 -19.54
N LEU A 49 -13.01 8.98 -19.31
CA LEU A 49 -12.56 9.42 -17.99
C LEU A 49 -13.57 10.48 -17.54
N LEU A 50 -14.30 10.21 -16.46
CA LEU A 50 -15.14 11.25 -15.88
C LEU A 50 -14.23 12.32 -15.33
N ASP A 51 -14.45 13.57 -15.77
CA ASP A 51 -13.88 14.72 -15.08
C ASP A 51 -14.40 14.72 -13.63
N GLY A 52 -13.55 14.34 -12.68
CA GLY A 52 -13.92 14.34 -11.28
C GLY A 52 -13.16 13.36 -10.40
N LEU A 53 -13.45 13.42 -9.12
CA LEU A 53 -12.87 12.55 -8.11
C LEU A 53 -13.53 11.16 -8.16
N ALA A 54 -12.71 10.11 -8.07
CA ALA A 54 -13.16 8.73 -7.94
C ALA A 54 -13.72 8.45 -6.55
N VAL A 55 -13.03 9.01 -5.53
CA VAL A 55 -13.45 8.96 -4.13
C VAL A 55 -13.27 10.34 -3.52
N GLU A 56 -14.22 10.75 -2.69
CA GLU A 56 -14.17 11.94 -1.87
C GLU A 56 -14.63 11.57 -0.45
N ALA A 57 -13.79 11.77 0.53
CA ALA A 57 -14.07 11.56 1.95
C ALA A 57 -13.86 12.87 2.69
N LYS A 58 -14.88 13.31 3.47
CA LYS A 58 -14.85 14.56 4.23
C LYS A 58 -15.25 14.30 5.67
N GLU A 59 -14.34 14.58 6.60
CA GLU A 59 -14.55 14.51 8.05
C GLU A 59 -15.22 13.20 8.50
N LEU A 60 -14.82 12.06 7.91
CA LEU A 60 -15.41 10.77 8.25
C LEU A 60 -15.13 10.40 9.70
N ILE A 61 -16.19 10.09 10.44
CA ILE A 61 -16.13 9.62 11.82
C ILE A 61 -16.86 8.29 11.94
N ARG A 62 -16.25 7.35 12.67
CA ARG A 62 -16.94 6.11 13.06
C ARG A 62 -16.68 5.76 14.51
N ASP A 63 -17.76 5.74 15.29
CA ASP A 63 -17.78 5.30 16.66
C ASP A 63 -18.42 3.91 16.80
N PHE A 64 -17.82 3.06 17.63
CA PHE A 64 -18.36 1.78 18.06
C PHE A 64 -18.52 1.82 19.59
N GLY A 65 -19.71 2.22 20.05
CA GLY A 65 -19.94 2.55 21.46
C GLY A 65 -19.05 3.71 21.90
N SER A 66 -18.21 3.50 22.90
CA SER A 66 -17.25 4.51 23.40
C SER A 66 -15.94 4.55 22.62
N PHE A 67 -15.70 3.58 21.72
CA PHE A 67 -14.46 3.50 20.95
C PHE A 67 -14.62 4.22 19.60
N ARG A 68 -13.75 5.22 19.35
CA ARG A 68 -13.69 5.94 18.07
C ARG A 68 -12.64 5.27 17.18
N ALA A 69 -13.11 4.55 16.17
CA ALA A 69 -12.25 3.84 15.22
C ALA A 69 -11.73 4.72 14.08
N VAL A 70 -12.50 5.75 13.71
CA VAL A 70 -12.14 6.75 12.68
C VAL A 70 -12.53 8.12 13.18
N ASP A 71 -11.61 9.09 13.15
CA ASP A 71 -11.78 10.44 13.67
C ASP A 71 -11.39 11.48 12.64
N ARG A 72 -12.39 12.08 11.99
CA ARG A 72 -12.30 13.17 11.00
C ARG A 72 -11.34 12.89 9.84
N VAL A 73 -11.45 11.71 9.26
CA VAL A 73 -10.65 11.32 8.10
C VAL A 73 -11.17 12.02 6.85
N SER A 74 -10.29 12.77 6.19
CA SER A 74 -10.59 13.46 4.93
C SER A 74 -9.49 13.18 3.92
N PHE A 75 -9.85 12.79 2.70
CA PHE A 75 -8.97 12.65 1.55
C PHE A 75 -9.77 12.60 0.25
N ASP A 76 -9.09 12.78 -0.86
CA ASP A 76 -9.66 12.61 -2.20
C ASP A 76 -8.81 11.65 -3.04
N MET A 77 -9.40 11.06 -4.08
CA MET A 77 -8.72 10.19 -5.01
C MET A 77 -9.22 10.43 -6.44
N LYS A 78 -8.29 10.51 -7.40
CA LYS A 78 -8.58 10.74 -8.81
C LYS A 78 -8.83 9.42 -9.55
N GLN A 79 -9.41 9.51 -10.75
CA GLN A 79 -9.51 8.38 -11.67
C GLN A 79 -8.11 7.92 -12.11
N GLY A 80 -7.91 6.59 -12.17
CA GLY A 80 -6.61 6.01 -12.54
C GLY A 80 -5.49 6.21 -11.51
N GLU A 81 -5.81 6.73 -10.32
CA GLU A 81 -4.85 6.90 -9.22
C GLU A 81 -4.77 5.64 -8.36
N ILE A 82 -3.56 5.26 -7.96
CA ILE A 82 -3.32 4.28 -6.91
C ILE A 82 -3.07 5.04 -5.61
N PHE A 83 -4.03 4.97 -4.70
CA PHE A 83 -3.98 5.66 -3.40
C PHE A 83 -3.75 4.66 -2.27
N GLY A 84 -2.68 4.85 -1.51
CA GLY A 84 -2.33 4.03 -0.35
C GLY A 84 -2.93 4.56 0.95
N LEU A 85 -3.66 3.73 1.69
CA LEU A 85 -4.06 4.04 3.06
C LEU A 85 -3.26 3.16 4.02
N LEU A 86 -2.22 3.73 4.61
CA LEU A 86 -1.22 3.01 5.37
C LEU A 86 -1.33 3.26 6.87
N GLY A 87 -0.83 2.33 7.65
CA GLY A 87 -0.80 2.44 9.12
C GLY A 87 -0.76 1.08 9.80
N ALA A 88 -0.46 1.06 11.07
CA ALA A 88 -0.44 -0.16 11.88
C ALA A 88 -1.83 -0.85 11.92
N ASN A 89 -1.83 -2.10 12.35
CA ASN A 89 -3.08 -2.82 12.60
C ASN A 89 -3.88 -2.09 13.69
N GLY A 90 -5.19 -1.96 13.48
CA GLY A 90 -6.06 -1.20 14.37
C GLY A 90 -6.08 0.33 14.12
N ALA A 91 -5.32 0.86 13.17
CA ALA A 91 -5.33 2.29 12.86
C ALA A 91 -6.65 2.82 12.24
N GLY A 92 -7.59 1.94 11.86
CA GLY A 92 -8.89 2.32 11.30
C GLY A 92 -9.04 2.13 9.79
N LYS A 93 -8.01 1.67 9.07
CA LYS A 93 -7.97 1.51 7.60
C LYS A 93 -9.16 0.73 7.04
N THR A 94 -9.36 -0.50 7.51
CA THR A 94 -10.48 -1.37 7.10
C THR A 94 -11.84 -0.72 7.41
N THR A 95 -11.95 0.05 8.51
CA THR A 95 -13.18 0.77 8.85
C THR A 95 -13.47 1.88 7.84
N VAL A 96 -12.46 2.62 7.39
CA VAL A 96 -12.60 3.63 6.32
C VAL A 96 -13.09 2.96 5.03
N ILE A 97 -12.47 1.87 4.59
CA ILE A 97 -12.93 1.12 3.41
C ILE A 97 -14.39 0.67 3.58
N LYS A 98 -14.74 0.08 4.72
CA LYS A 98 -16.11 -0.39 4.98
C LYS A 98 -17.15 0.74 4.97
N MET A 99 -16.78 1.95 5.38
CA MET A 99 -17.65 3.12 5.25
C MET A 99 -17.81 3.52 3.78
N LEU A 100 -16.73 3.66 3.03
CA LEU A 100 -16.75 4.07 1.62
C LEU A 100 -17.48 3.04 0.72
N THR A 101 -17.38 1.76 1.04
CA THR A 101 -18.09 0.69 0.32
C THR A 101 -19.55 0.53 0.74
N GLY A 102 -20.02 1.34 1.71
CA GLY A 102 -21.40 1.27 2.19
C GLY A 102 -21.73 0.03 3.03
N ILE A 103 -20.71 -0.69 3.53
CA ILE A 103 -20.88 -1.85 4.43
C ILE A 103 -21.20 -1.38 5.85
N VAL A 104 -20.55 -0.30 6.29
CA VAL A 104 -20.74 0.29 7.62
C VAL A 104 -21.10 1.76 7.44
N PRO A 105 -22.23 2.26 8.01
CA PRO A 105 -22.55 3.68 7.92
C PRO A 105 -21.57 4.51 8.76
N PRO A 106 -21.19 5.72 8.34
CA PRO A 106 -20.43 6.64 9.17
C PRO A 106 -21.30 7.15 10.33
N THR A 107 -20.66 7.48 11.46
CA THR A 107 -21.32 8.20 12.56
C THR A 107 -21.53 9.68 12.19
N ALA A 108 -20.54 10.26 11.50
CA ALA A 108 -20.58 11.61 10.95
C ALA A 108 -19.64 11.73 9.74
N GLY A 109 -19.70 12.86 9.04
CA GLY A 109 -18.93 13.11 7.84
C GLY A 109 -19.67 12.72 6.56
N GLU A 110 -19.05 12.98 5.42
CA GLU A 110 -19.61 12.78 4.09
C GLU A 110 -18.63 12.06 3.19
N GLY A 111 -19.13 11.30 2.21
CA GLY A 111 -18.29 10.66 1.22
C GLY A 111 -19.03 10.38 -0.07
N ARG A 112 -18.30 10.45 -1.18
CA ARG A 112 -18.76 10.05 -2.51
C ARG A 112 -17.81 9.03 -3.10
N VAL A 113 -18.36 8.01 -3.72
CA VAL A 113 -17.60 6.95 -4.39
C VAL A 113 -18.20 6.73 -5.78
N ALA A 114 -17.37 6.84 -6.81
CA ALA A 114 -17.81 6.77 -8.20
C ALA A 114 -19.02 7.68 -8.50
N GLY A 115 -19.04 8.89 -7.88
CA GLY A 115 -20.11 9.87 -8.02
C GLY A 115 -21.37 9.61 -7.17
N ALA A 116 -21.44 8.50 -6.41
CA ALA A 116 -22.58 8.15 -5.57
C ALA A 116 -22.29 8.51 -4.09
N ASP A 117 -23.30 9.05 -3.38
CA ASP A 117 -23.22 9.36 -1.95
C ASP A 117 -23.25 8.07 -1.12
N MET A 118 -22.25 7.88 -0.24
CA MET A 118 -22.10 6.66 0.55
C MET A 118 -23.23 6.44 1.57
N ARG A 119 -24.00 7.48 1.95
CA ARG A 119 -25.10 7.38 2.92
C ARG A 119 -26.42 6.98 2.30
N THR A 120 -26.65 7.38 1.04
CA THR A 120 -27.96 7.23 0.39
C THR A 120 -27.95 6.27 -0.78
N ALA A 121 -26.80 6.02 -1.40
CA ALA A 121 -26.69 5.27 -2.65
C ALA A 121 -25.85 3.99 -2.53
N GLY A 122 -25.89 3.29 -1.40
CA GLY A 122 -25.09 2.08 -1.16
C GLY A 122 -25.24 0.98 -2.22
N GLY A 123 -26.44 0.82 -2.81
CA GLY A 123 -26.68 -0.09 -3.94
C GLY A 123 -25.90 0.33 -5.18
N ALA A 124 -26.03 1.59 -5.59
CA ALA A 124 -25.33 2.14 -6.76
C ALA A 124 -23.79 2.15 -6.59
N ILE A 125 -23.29 2.27 -5.36
CA ILE A 125 -21.86 2.15 -5.06
C ILE A 125 -21.41 0.71 -5.35
N LYS A 126 -22.11 -0.30 -4.82
CA LYS A 126 -21.75 -1.72 -4.99
C LYS A 126 -21.66 -2.17 -6.45
N GLU A 127 -22.48 -1.59 -7.33
CA GLU A 127 -22.43 -1.86 -8.77
C GLU A 127 -21.20 -1.22 -9.46
N ARG A 128 -20.58 -0.20 -8.84
CA ARG A 128 -19.50 0.61 -9.45
C ARG A 128 -18.14 0.33 -8.85
N ILE A 129 -18.09 -0.41 -7.75
CA ILE A 129 -16.85 -0.71 -7.04
C ILE A 129 -16.52 -2.20 -7.10
N GLY A 130 -15.23 -2.52 -7.15
CA GLY A 130 -14.71 -3.83 -6.77
C GLY A 130 -14.19 -3.79 -5.33
N TYR A 131 -14.38 -4.85 -4.59
CA TYR A 131 -13.87 -4.96 -3.23
C TYR A 131 -13.19 -6.31 -3.01
N MET A 132 -11.96 -6.26 -2.55
CA MET A 132 -11.19 -7.42 -2.13
C MET A 132 -10.89 -7.27 -0.64
N SER A 133 -11.49 -8.11 0.19
CA SER A 133 -11.27 -8.13 1.63
C SER A 133 -9.99 -8.90 1.98
N GLN A 134 -9.45 -8.65 3.16
CA GLN A 134 -8.28 -9.35 3.70
C GLN A 134 -8.48 -10.87 3.77
N ALA A 135 -9.70 -11.34 4.12
CA ALA A 135 -10.08 -12.73 4.01
C ALA A 135 -10.71 -12.98 2.63
N PHE A 136 -10.15 -13.91 1.86
CA PHE A 136 -10.64 -14.19 0.50
C PHE A 136 -12.12 -14.58 0.48
N SER A 137 -12.89 -13.89 -0.37
CA SER A 137 -14.28 -14.25 -0.65
C SER A 137 -14.39 -15.31 -1.76
N LEU A 138 -13.34 -16.12 -1.98
CA LEU A 138 -13.31 -17.17 -2.99
C LEU A 138 -13.86 -18.47 -2.45
N TYR A 139 -14.57 -19.20 -3.30
CA TYR A 139 -15.04 -20.55 -3.01
C TYR A 139 -13.93 -21.55 -3.33
N LEU A 140 -13.34 -22.12 -2.29
CA LEU A 140 -12.14 -22.96 -2.40
C LEU A 140 -12.41 -24.31 -3.12
N ASP A 141 -13.65 -24.77 -3.10
CA ASP A 141 -14.08 -26.00 -3.75
C ASP A 141 -14.36 -25.83 -5.25
N LEU A 142 -14.55 -24.60 -5.70
CA LEU A 142 -14.77 -24.27 -7.11
C LEU A 142 -13.42 -24.13 -7.84
N THR A 143 -13.45 -24.36 -9.15
CA THR A 143 -12.31 -24.05 -10.03
C THR A 143 -12.16 -22.54 -10.24
N VAL A 144 -11.06 -22.13 -10.87
CA VAL A 144 -10.81 -20.72 -11.24
C VAL A 144 -11.98 -20.19 -12.08
N ILE A 145 -12.32 -20.91 -13.15
CA ILE A 145 -13.37 -20.47 -14.07
C ILE A 145 -14.75 -20.46 -13.42
N GLU A 146 -15.03 -21.42 -12.54
CA GLU A 146 -16.30 -21.46 -11.79
C GLU A 146 -16.43 -20.31 -10.81
N ASN A 147 -15.35 -19.90 -10.12
CA ASN A 147 -15.36 -18.70 -9.29
C ASN A 147 -15.67 -17.44 -10.11
N ILE A 148 -14.93 -17.21 -11.21
CA ILE A 148 -15.18 -16.02 -12.05
C ILE A 148 -16.61 -16.01 -12.58
N ARG A 149 -17.13 -17.18 -13.05
CA ARG A 149 -18.50 -17.31 -13.53
C ARG A 149 -19.53 -17.02 -12.45
N LEU A 150 -19.29 -17.50 -11.23
CA LEU A 150 -20.17 -17.24 -10.10
C LEU A 150 -20.26 -15.74 -9.80
N PHE A 151 -19.12 -15.04 -9.74
CA PHE A 151 -19.12 -13.59 -9.52
C PHE A 151 -19.76 -12.83 -10.68
N ALA A 152 -19.55 -13.25 -11.94
CA ALA A 152 -20.26 -12.69 -13.09
C ALA A 152 -21.79 -12.83 -12.95
N GLY A 153 -22.25 -13.98 -12.46
CA GLY A 153 -23.66 -14.21 -12.16
C GLY A 153 -24.20 -13.36 -11.01
N ILE A 154 -23.43 -13.19 -9.93
CA ILE A 154 -23.81 -12.33 -8.79
C ILE A 154 -23.99 -10.87 -9.24
N TYR A 155 -23.13 -10.37 -10.15
CA TYR A 155 -23.25 -9.03 -10.71
C TYR A 155 -24.23 -8.94 -11.89
N GLY A 156 -24.93 -10.05 -12.25
CA GLY A 156 -25.98 -10.04 -13.25
C GLY A 156 -25.49 -9.84 -14.70
N LEU A 157 -24.25 -10.18 -15.02
CA LEU A 157 -23.73 -10.03 -16.37
C LEU A 157 -24.46 -10.95 -17.34
N ALA A 158 -24.79 -10.42 -18.53
CA ALA A 158 -25.36 -11.23 -19.61
C ALA A 158 -24.34 -12.30 -20.06
N ARG A 159 -24.85 -13.48 -20.51
CA ARG A 159 -23.99 -14.65 -20.82
C ARG A 159 -22.82 -14.32 -21.76
N ARG A 160 -23.06 -13.51 -22.80
CA ARG A 160 -22.01 -13.12 -23.76
C ARG A 160 -20.96 -12.21 -23.10
N GLU A 161 -21.42 -11.23 -22.34
CA GLU A 161 -20.55 -10.31 -21.60
C GLU A 161 -19.73 -11.07 -20.53
N ALA A 162 -20.38 -11.94 -19.76
CA ALA A 162 -19.71 -12.79 -18.79
C ALA A 162 -18.59 -13.61 -19.43
N GLN A 163 -18.82 -14.21 -20.60
CA GLN A 163 -17.79 -14.97 -21.30
C GLN A 163 -16.59 -14.10 -21.70
N GLN A 164 -16.84 -12.94 -22.29
CA GLN A 164 -15.78 -11.99 -22.68
C GLN A 164 -14.98 -11.51 -21.46
N ARG A 165 -15.67 -11.21 -20.35
CA ARG A 165 -15.02 -10.79 -19.12
C ARG A 165 -14.20 -11.91 -18.48
N MET A 166 -14.66 -13.13 -18.52
CA MET A 166 -13.93 -14.31 -18.01
C MET A 166 -12.63 -14.51 -18.78
N GLU A 167 -12.66 -14.46 -20.11
CA GLU A 167 -11.48 -14.59 -20.97
C GLU A 167 -10.46 -13.47 -20.66
N TRP A 168 -10.93 -12.22 -20.60
CA TRP A 168 -10.10 -11.08 -20.25
C TRP A 168 -9.47 -11.22 -18.86
N ILE A 169 -10.21 -11.70 -17.84
CA ILE A 169 -9.68 -11.89 -16.47
C ILE A 169 -8.62 -12.98 -16.46
N VAL A 170 -8.83 -14.10 -17.14
CA VAL A 170 -7.86 -15.19 -17.19
C VAL A 170 -6.53 -14.71 -17.76
N GLU A 171 -6.58 -13.96 -18.86
CA GLU A 171 -5.39 -13.37 -19.48
C GLU A 171 -4.75 -12.29 -18.59
N MET A 172 -5.53 -11.29 -18.20
CA MET A 172 -5.09 -10.11 -17.44
C MET A 172 -4.46 -10.49 -16.11
N ALA A 173 -5.10 -11.42 -15.36
CA ALA A 173 -4.61 -11.87 -14.06
C ALA A 173 -3.55 -13.01 -14.16
N GLY A 174 -3.18 -13.41 -15.37
CA GLY A 174 -2.20 -14.49 -15.60
C GLY A 174 -2.66 -15.80 -14.99
N LEU A 175 -3.92 -16.17 -15.24
CA LEU A 175 -4.54 -17.42 -14.75
C LEU A 175 -4.58 -18.50 -15.83
N THR A 176 -4.00 -18.26 -16.99
CA THR A 176 -3.89 -19.21 -18.08
C THR A 176 -3.19 -20.47 -17.59
N GLY A 177 -3.81 -21.62 -17.86
CA GLY A 177 -3.34 -22.94 -17.40
C GLY A 177 -3.81 -23.36 -16.01
N TYR A 178 -4.54 -22.48 -15.29
CA TYR A 178 -5.14 -22.78 -13.99
C TYR A 178 -6.68 -22.85 -14.03
N GLU A 179 -7.30 -22.72 -15.21
CA GLU A 179 -8.74 -22.52 -15.39
C GLU A 179 -9.59 -23.61 -14.70
N ASP A 180 -9.14 -24.86 -14.82
CA ASP A 180 -9.82 -26.03 -14.27
C ASP A 180 -9.29 -26.45 -12.89
N ASP A 181 -8.28 -25.75 -12.37
CA ASP A 181 -7.72 -26.04 -11.07
C ASP A 181 -8.66 -25.57 -9.95
N ARG A 182 -8.79 -26.40 -8.91
CA ARG A 182 -9.54 -26.02 -7.71
C ARG A 182 -8.82 -24.90 -6.96
N THR A 183 -9.54 -23.85 -6.64
CA THR A 183 -9.02 -22.66 -5.95
C THR A 183 -8.27 -22.98 -4.65
N GLY A 184 -8.74 -23.99 -3.89
CA GLY A 184 -8.07 -24.43 -2.66
C GLY A 184 -6.67 -25.03 -2.83
N ARG A 185 -6.31 -25.45 -4.05
CA ARG A 185 -4.99 -26.04 -4.37
C ARG A 185 -4.01 -25.02 -4.96
N LEU A 186 -4.50 -23.84 -5.32
CA LEU A 186 -3.67 -22.81 -5.95
C LEU A 186 -2.66 -22.20 -4.96
N PRO A 187 -1.46 -21.82 -5.41
CA PRO A 187 -0.56 -20.97 -4.64
C PRO A 187 -1.22 -19.67 -4.23
N MET A 188 -0.80 -19.09 -3.09
CA MET A 188 -1.43 -17.90 -2.53
C MET A 188 -1.46 -16.73 -3.54
N GLY A 189 -0.35 -16.45 -4.23
CA GLY A 189 -0.28 -15.37 -5.22
C GLY A 189 -1.23 -15.57 -6.43
N VAL A 190 -1.51 -16.83 -6.82
CA VAL A 190 -2.50 -17.13 -7.87
C VAL A 190 -3.91 -16.90 -7.35
N ARG A 191 -4.20 -17.34 -6.12
CA ARG A 191 -5.50 -17.09 -5.46
C ARG A 191 -5.80 -15.60 -5.34
N GLN A 192 -4.80 -14.78 -5.01
CA GLN A 192 -4.99 -13.34 -4.93
C GLN A 192 -5.29 -12.70 -6.28
N ARG A 193 -4.60 -13.12 -7.33
CA ARG A 193 -4.92 -12.65 -8.68
C ARG A 193 -6.31 -13.09 -9.15
N LEU A 194 -6.73 -14.29 -8.76
CA LEU A 194 -8.12 -14.73 -8.97
C LEU A 194 -9.12 -13.88 -8.19
N ALA A 195 -8.85 -13.57 -6.91
CA ALA A 195 -9.72 -12.71 -6.09
C ALA A 195 -9.84 -11.31 -6.69
N LEU A 196 -8.72 -10.75 -7.17
CA LEU A 196 -8.70 -9.48 -7.89
C LEU A 196 -9.53 -9.57 -9.19
N GLY A 197 -9.37 -10.64 -9.96
CA GLY A 197 -10.16 -10.89 -11.17
C GLY A 197 -11.66 -10.96 -10.91
N CYS A 198 -12.07 -11.66 -9.84
CA CYS A 198 -13.47 -11.71 -9.41
C CYS A 198 -14.01 -10.32 -9.01
N ALA A 199 -13.20 -9.49 -8.34
CA ALA A 199 -13.56 -8.12 -7.99
C ALA A 199 -13.64 -7.18 -9.21
N LEU A 200 -13.06 -7.56 -10.34
CA LEU A 200 -13.04 -6.79 -11.59
C LEU A 200 -14.08 -7.27 -12.64
N VAL A 201 -14.80 -8.36 -12.38
CA VAL A 201 -15.63 -9.02 -13.40
C VAL A 201 -16.69 -8.10 -14.01
N HIS A 202 -17.31 -7.24 -13.19
CA HIS A 202 -18.34 -6.27 -13.59
C HIS A 202 -17.78 -4.91 -14.02
N SER A 203 -16.47 -4.84 -14.29
CA SER A 203 -15.80 -3.61 -14.76
C SER A 203 -15.98 -2.40 -13.81
N PRO A 204 -15.60 -2.49 -12.54
CA PRO A 204 -15.77 -1.39 -11.59
C PRO A 204 -14.93 -0.16 -11.97
N ARG A 205 -15.34 1.01 -11.49
CA ARG A 205 -14.59 2.28 -11.65
C ARG A 205 -13.59 2.51 -10.54
N VAL A 206 -13.90 1.98 -9.36
CA VAL A 206 -13.07 2.10 -8.16
C VAL A 206 -12.86 0.70 -7.58
N LEU A 207 -11.63 0.41 -7.23
CA LEU A 207 -11.23 -0.86 -6.61
C LEU A 207 -10.73 -0.59 -5.20
N PHE A 208 -11.31 -1.27 -4.23
CA PHE A 208 -10.87 -1.25 -2.83
C PHE A 208 -10.19 -2.56 -2.50
N LEU A 209 -8.94 -2.50 -2.05
CA LEU A 209 -8.11 -3.65 -1.72
C LEU A 209 -7.66 -3.55 -0.26
N ASP A 210 -8.13 -4.48 0.58
CA ASP A 210 -7.79 -4.49 1.99
C ASP A 210 -6.69 -5.52 2.27
N GLU A 211 -5.45 -5.05 2.41
CA GLU A 211 -4.22 -5.83 2.61
C GLU A 211 -4.05 -6.99 1.59
N PRO A 212 -4.15 -6.72 0.27
CA PRO A 212 -4.28 -7.76 -0.74
C PRO A 212 -3.04 -8.62 -0.91
N THR A 213 -1.87 -8.19 -0.47
CA THR A 213 -0.58 -8.88 -0.63
C THR A 213 -0.11 -9.59 0.64
N SER A 214 -0.95 -9.60 1.69
CA SER A 214 -0.63 -10.25 2.95
C SER A 214 -0.42 -11.76 2.74
N GLY A 215 0.75 -12.28 3.18
CA GLY A 215 1.12 -13.69 3.04
C GLY A 215 1.53 -14.13 1.63
N VAL A 216 1.72 -13.19 0.69
CA VAL A 216 2.24 -13.47 -0.66
C VAL A 216 3.76 -13.41 -0.66
N ASP A 217 4.37 -14.35 -1.39
CA ASP A 217 5.81 -14.32 -1.65
C ASP A 217 6.23 -13.05 -2.44
N PRO A 218 7.51 -12.64 -2.37
CA PRO A 218 7.96 -11.41 -3.02
C PRO A 218 7.73 -11.37 -4.54
N ILE A 219 7.87 -12.48 -5.24
CA ILE A 219 7.63 -12.55 -6.70
C ILE A 219 6.14 -12.37 -7.01
N GLY A 220 5.28 -13.06 -6.25
CA GLY A 220 3.83 -12.93 -6.36
C GLY A 220 3.37 -11.51 -6.08
N ARG A 221 3.96 -10.85 -5.08
CA ARG A 221 3.70 -9.47 -4.72
C ARG A 221 4.08 -8.51 -5.85
N ARG A 222 5.27 -8.62 -6.40
CA ARG A 222 5.72 -7.81 -7.54
C ARG A 222 4.77 -7.93 -8.74
N ARG A 223 4.40 -9.16 -9.13
CA ARG A 223 3.43 -9.40 -10.21
C ARG A 223 2.06 -8.79 -9.92
N PHE A 224 1.63 -8.81 -8.67
CA PHE A 224 0.38 -8.19 -8.25
C PHE A 224 0.42 -6.67 -8.42
N TRP A 225 1.52 -6.01 -8.03
CA TRP A 225 1.70 -4.57 -8.22
C TRP A 225 1.82 -4.17 -9.69
N GLU A 226 2.49 -4.96 -10.52
CA GLU A 226 2.53 -4.77 -11.98
C GLU A 226 1.12 -4.80 -12.57
N LEU A 227 0.28 -5.72 -12.09
CA LEU A 227 -1.12 -5.82 -12.48
C LEU A 227 -1.94 -4.60 -12.04
N LEU A 228 -1.80 -4.14 -10.79
CA LEU A 228 -2.47 -2.93 -10.31
C LEU A 228 -2.07 -1.69 -11.11
N SER A 229 -0.79 -1.54 -11.40
CA SER A 229 -0.27 -0.43 -12.22
C SER A 229 -0.92 -0.42 -13.62
N ARG A 230 -0.99 -1.59 -14.26
CA ARG A 230 -1.64 -1.73 -15.57
C ARG A 230 -3.13 -1.37 -15.51
N LEU A 231 -3.88 -1.86 -14.53
CA LEU A 231 -5.28 -1.53 -14.33
C LEU A 231 -5.51 -0.02 -14.12
N ALA A 232 -4.66 0.63 -13.36
CA ALA A 232 -4.76 2.07 -13.13
C ALA A 232 -4.43 2.88 -14.38
N ARG A 233 -3.32 2.54 -15.08
CA ARG A 233 -2.81 3.34 -16.21
C ARG A 233 -3.54 3.07 -17.53
N GLU A 234 -3.89 1.81 -17.80
CA GLU A 234 -4.47 1.42 -19.09
C GLU A 234 -6.00 1.40 -19.04
N GLU A 235 -6.58 0.90 -17.92
CA GLU A 235 -8.03 0.77 -17.76
C GLU A 235 -8.66 1.95 -17.02
N GLY A 236 -7.85 2.88 -16.47
CA GLY A 236 -8.32 4.05 -15.73
C GLY A 236 -9.03 3.73 -14.42
N VAL A 237 -8.81 2.53 -13.85
CA VAL A 237 -9.41 2.13 -12.58
C VAL A 237 -8.74 2.88 -11.44
N ALA A 238 -9.52 3.56 -10.60
CA ALA A 238 -9.01 4.16 -9.38
C ALA A 238 -8.87 3.07 -8.31
N ILE A 239 -7.70 2.97 -7.65
CA ILE A 239 -7.39 1.87 -6.73
C ILE A 239 -7.06 2.44 -5.36
N LEU A 240 -7.87 2.13 -4.34
CA LEU A 240 -7.53 2.37 -2.94
C LEU A 240 -7.04 1.06 -2.33
N ILE A 241 -5.80 1.08 -1.87
CA ILE A 241 -5.15 -0.09 -1.26
C ILE A 241 -4.78 0.20 0.19
N THR A 242 -5.10 -0.72 1.10
CA THR A 242 -4.55 -0.68 2.45
C THR A 242 -3.38 -1.64 2.55
N THR A 243 -2.35 -1.23 3.24
CA THR A 243 -1.23 -2.09 3.60
C THR A 243 -0.60 -1.62 4.92
N HIS A 244 0.07 -2.53 5.60
CA HIS A 244 0.96 -2.23 6.71
C HIS A 244 2.43 -2.34 6.28
N TYR A 245 2.70 -2.77 5.04
CA TYR A 245 4.04 -2.81 4.46
C TYR A 245 4.37 -1.46 3.81
N LEU A 246 5.27 -0.70 4.43
CA LEU A 246 5.62 0.64 3.94
C LEU A 246 6.44 0.61 2.64
N SER A 247 7.15 -0.50 2.36
CA SER A 247 7.80 -0.74 1.07
C SER A 247 6.80 -0.78 -0.10
N GLU A 248 5.59 -1.29 0.12
CA GLU A 248 4.55 -1.31 -0.92
C GLU A 248 4.01 0.08 -1.24
N ALA A 249 4.06 0.99 -0.29
CA ALA A 249 3.58 2.36 -0.45
C ALA A 249 4.39 3.18 -1.47
N GLU A 250 5.62 2.78 -1.77
CA GLU A 250 6.43 3.40 -2.83
C GLU A 250 5.81 3.24 -4.22
N HIS A 251 4.94 2.24 -4.41
CA HIS A 251 4.22 2.01 -5.65
C HIS A 251 2.94 2.86 -5.79
N CYS A 252 2.51 3.55 -4.73
CA CYS A 252 1.33 4.41 -4.76
C CYS A 252 1.67 5.79 -5.34
N ASP A 253 0.71 6.39 -6.07
CA ASP A 253 0.83 7.77 -6.55
C ASP A 253 0.78 8.76 -5.39
N ARG A 254 -0.19 8.56 -4.51
CA ARG A 254 -0.36 9.29 -3.25
C ARG A 254 -0.72 8.30 -2.16
N LEU A 255 -0.44 8.70 -0.92
CA LEU A 255 -0.79 7.92 0.24
C LEU A 255 -1.19 8.79 1.42
N ALA A 256 -2.00 8.22 2.30
CA ALA A 256 -2.31 8.77 3.61
C ALA A 256 -1.81 7.81 4.70
N LEU A 257 -1.06 8.35 5.64
CA LEU A 257 -0.61 7.62 6.83
C LEU A 257 -1.65 7.76 7.93
N MET A 258 -2.18 6.63 8.41
CA MET A 258 -3.16 6.59 9.50
C MET A 258 -2.54 6.13 10.82
N TYR A 259 -2.85 6.85 11.89
CA TYR A 259 -2.54 6.49 13.26
C TYR A 259 -3.71 6.84 14.18
N ALA A 260 -4.11 5.91 15.06
CA ALA A 260 -5.19 6.10 16.04
C ALA A 260 -6.48 6.72 15.44
N GLY A 261 -6.92 6.22 14.28
CA GLY A 261 -8.13 6.67 13.59
C GLY A 261 -8.02 7.97 12.79
N ARG A 262 -6.85 8.61 12.73
CA ARG A 262 -6.62 9.90 12.07
C ARG A 262 -5.59 9.78 10.96
N ILE A 263 -5.71 10.63 9.93
CA ILE A 263 -4.64 10.85 8.96
C ILE A 263 -3.60 11.79 9.59
N VAL A 264 -2.35 11.33 9.64
CA VAL A 264 -1.23 12.06 10.25
C VAL A 264 -0.28 12.67 9.21
N ALA A 265 -0.33 12.18 7.98
CA ALA A 265 0.35 12.74 6.83
C ALA A 265 -0.33 12.27 5.54
N GLU A 266 -0.33 13.10 4.51
CA GLU A 266 -0.85 12.78 3.17
C GLU A 266 0.02 13.43 2.10
N GLY A 267 0.25 12.72 1.00
CA GLY A 267 1.00 13.22 -0.15
C GLY A 267 1.60 12.12 -1.02
N THR A 268 2.44 12.50 -1.98
CA THR A 268 3.24 11.53 -2.71
C THR A 268 4.37 10.99 -1.81
N PRO A 269 4.86 9.76 -2.01
CA PRO A 269 6.00 9.22 -1.25
C PRO A 269 7.19 10.20 -1.19
N ALA A 270 7.59 10.73 -2.34
CA ALA A 270 8.69 11.69 -2.43
C ALA A 270 8.42 12.99 -1.68
N HIS A 271 7.19 13.51 -1.72
CA HIS A 271 6.82 14.74 -1.00
C HIS A 271 6.92 14.54 0.53
N LEU A 272 6.40 13.43 1.02
CA LEU A 272 6.41 13.13 2.45
C LEU A 272 7.84 12.98 3.00
N LYS A 273 8.73 12.30 2.27
CA LYS A 273 10.16 12.18 2.61
C LYS A 273 10.83 13.56 2.66
N LYS A 274 10.66 14.37 1.62
CA LYS A 274 11.21 15.74 1.55
C LYS A 274 10.64 16.67 2.64
N GLN A 275 9.40 16.47 3.05
CA GLN A 275 8.79 17.26 4.12
C GLN A 275 9.48 16.96 5.46
N VAL A 276 9.67 15.68 5.81
CA VAL A 276 10.38 15.29 7.04
C VAL A 276 11.85 15.74 6.99
N GLU A 277 12.52 15.60 5.85
CA GLU A 277 13.89 16.09 5.68
C GLU A 277 14.01 17.60 5.94
N ARG A 278 13.06 18.41 5.47
CA ARG A 278 13.02 19.86 5.72
C ARG A 278 12.70 20.20 7.17
N ASP A 279 11.75 19.48 7.79
CA ASP A 279 11.25 19.77 9.13
C ASP A 279 12.27 19.36 10.20
N ILE A 280 12.92 18.22 10.04
CA ILE A 280 13.69 17.56 11.09
C ILE A 280 15.17 17.36 10.70
N GLY A 281 15.47 17.17 9.42
CA GLY A 281 16.83 16.97 8.90
C GLY A 281 17.00 15.64 8.17
N GLN A 282 18.27 15.31 7.92
CA GLN A 282 18.67 14.10 7.21
C GLN A 282 18.76 12.90 8.16
N LEU A 283 18.63 11.70 7.61
CA LEU A 283 18.75 10.46 8.37
C LEU A 283 20.21 10.07 8.53
N VAL A 284 20.66 9.93 9.77
CA VAL A 284 21.94 9.33 10.15
C VAL A 284 21.67 7.90 10.64
N GLU A 285 22.14 6.93 9.89
CA GLU A 285 22.07 5.51 10.24
C GLU A 285 23.38 5.07 10.89
N MET A 286 23.27 4.41 12.04
CA MET A 286 24.43 3.88 12.78
C MET A 286 24.29 2.38 13.03
N VAL A 287 25.36 1.64 12.75
CA VAL A 287 25.51 0.24 13.14
C VAL A 287 26.29 0.19 14.45
N VAL A 288 25.73 -0.44 15.49
CA VAL A 288 26.32 -0.53 16.83
C VAL A 288 26.23 -1.97 17.37
N ASP A 289 27.12 -2.34 18.27
CA ASP A 289 27.16 -3.71 18.85
C ASP A 289 25.99 -3.99 19.83
N LYS A 290 25.45 -2.95 20.48
CA LYS A 290 24.38 -3.05 21.49
C LYS A 290 23.26 -2.06 21.23
N PRO A 291 22.46 -2.24 20.16
CA PRO A 291 21.54 -1.22 19.66
C PRO A 291 20.48 -0.78 20.69
N GLY A 292 19.93 -1.67 21.50
CA GLY A 292 18.92 -1.32 22.51
C GLY A 292 19.49 -0.43 23.64
N ILE A 293 20.73 -0.70 24.08
CA ILE A 293 21.41 0.10 25.10
C ILE A 293 21.85 1.43 24.49
N ALA A 294 22.41 1.38 23.28
CA ALA A 294 22.85 2.55 22.55
C ALA A 294 21.74 3.56 22.32
N LEU A 295 20.53 3.10 21.96
CA LEU A 295 19.36 3.97 21.78
C LEU A 295 19.05 4.80 23.04
N ALA A 296 19.08 4.18 24.22
CA ALA A 296 18.84 4.90 25.48
C ALA A 296 19.85 6.02 25.71
N HIS A 297 21.13 5.77 25.43
CA HIS A 297 22.19 6.80 25.55
C HIS A 297 22.06 7.92 24.52
N VAL A 298 21.68 7.57 23.28
CA VAL A 298 21.45 8.53 22.20
C VAL A 298 20.26 9.44 22.54
N VAL A 299 19.15 8.89 23.02
CA VAL A 299 17.98 9.67 23.46
C VAL A 299 18.32 10.56 24.64
N ALA A 300 19.05 10.04 25.65
CA ALA A 300 19.51 10.82 26.82
C ALA A 300 20.45 11.96 26.44
N ALA A 301 21.21 11.82 25.33
CA ALA A 301 22.08 12.87 24.80
C ALA A 301 21.37 13.99 24.03
N GLY A 302 20.01 13.92 23.96
CA GLY A 302 19.17 14.96 23.35
C GLY A 302 18.70 14.64 21.94
N PHE A 303 18.95 13.42 21.42
CA PHE A 303 18.43 12.97 20.13
C PHE A 303 17.07 12.25 20.32
N ALA A 304 16.06 13.01 20.74
CA ALA A 304 14.75 12.48 21.13
C ALA A 304 14.00 11.75 19.98
N GLY A 305 14.37 12.04 18.72
CA GLY A 305 13.80 11.37 17.52
C GLY A 305 14.59 10.12 17.09
N ALA A 306 15.52 9.63 17.91
CA ALA A 306 16.23 8.40 17.58
C ALA A 306 15.31 7.18 17.70
N ALA A 307 15.43 6.26 16.76
CA ALA A 307 14.65 5.03 16.69
C ALA A 307 15.52 3.82 16.38
N LEU A 308 15.09 2.64 16.84
CA LEU A 308 15.74 1.38 16.51
C LEU A 308 15.16 0.81 15.22
N PHE A 309 16.05 0.46 14.30
CA PHE A 309 15.70 -0.15 13.01
C PHE A 309 16.47 -1.47 12.84
N GLY A 310 15.86 -2.58 13.18
CA GLY A 310 16.55 -3.87 13.27
C GLY A 310 17.75 -3.80 14.24
N THR A 311 18.97 -3.91 13.71
CA THR A 311 20.23 -3.80 14.47
C THR A 311 20.89 -2.42 14.36
N LYS A 312 20.21 -1.46 13.74
CA LYS A 312 20.73 -0.12 13.47
C LYS A 312 19.95 0.93 14.28
N ILE A 313 20.60 2.06 14.53
CA ILE A 313 19.95 3.23 15.13
C ILE A 313 19.81 4.29 14.04
N HIS A 314 18.60 4.79 13.88
CA HIS A 314 18.26 5.91 13.02
C HIS A 314 18.14 7.18 13.85
N VAL A 315 18.81 8.23 13.44
CA VAL A 315 18.77 9.55 14.06
C VAL A 315 18.51 10.61 12.99
N LEU A 316 17.48 11.42 13.18
CA LEU A 316 17.25 12.56 12.32
C LEU A 316 18.07 13.76 12.80
N SER A 317 18.87 14.34 11.91
CA SER A 317 19.81 15.42 12.22
C SER A 317 19.77 16.53 11.17
N ARG A 318 19.76 17.79 11.64
CA ARG A 318 19.89 18.97 10.78
C ARG A 318 21.34 19.25 10.38
N ASP A 319 22.28 18.71 11.12
CA ASP A 319 23.71 18.82 10.85
C ASP A 319 24.38 17.46 11.05
N PRO A 320 24.25 16.53 10.09
CA PRO A 320 24.79 15.17 10.18
C PRO A 320 26.29 15.13 10.51
N GLY A 321 27.07 16.05 9.94
CA GLY A 321 28.52 16.08 10.15
C GLY A 321 28.91 16.38 11.60
N ARG A 322 28.26 17.35 12.25
CA ARG A 322 28.45 17.68 13.65
C ARG A 322 27.92 16.61 14.58
N ASP A 323 26.73 16.11 14.26
CA ASP A 323 26.02 15.19 15.14
C ASP A 323 26.64 13.78 15.09
N GLU A 324 27.26 13.37 13.99
CA GLU A 324 28.00 12.11 13.91
C GLU A 324 29.13 12.08 14.98
N GLY A 325 29.91 13.14 15.10
CA GLY A 325 30.98 13.23 16.12
C GLY A 325 30.42 13.12 17.53
N ARG A 326 29.31 13.85 17.84
CA ARG A 326 28.67 13.80 19.15
C ARG A 326 28.10 12.41 19.47
N LEU A 327 27.51 11.75 18.50
CA LEU A 327 26.97 10.40 18.66
C LEU A 327 28.04 9.36 18.92
N ARG A 328 29.17 9.44 18.19
CA ARG A 328 30.33 8.57 18.41
C ARG A 328 30.89 8.77 19.82
N ASP A 329 31.05 10.02 20.28
CA ASP A 329 31.55 10.34 21.61
C ASP A 329 30.66 9.82 22.74
N VAL A 330 29.33 9.99 22.60
CA VAL A 330 28.34 9.49 23.57
C VAL A 330 28.42 7.97 23.70
N LEU A 331 28.46 7.26 22.58
CA LEU A 331 28.47 5.79 22.55
C LEU A 331 29.83 5.24 23.05
N ALA A 332 30.93 5.86 22.68
CA ALA A 332 32.27 5.48 23.14
C ALA A 332 32.40 5.61 24.67
N ARG A 333 31.87 6.71 25.26
CA ARG A 333 31.86 6.89 26.75
C ARG A 333 31.03 5.81 27.46
N SER A 334 30.04 5.23 26.77
CA SER A 334 29.18 4.16 27.29
C SER A 334 29.74 2.76 26.99
N GLY A 335 30.94 2.65 26.41
CA GLY A 335 31.55 1.36 26.05
C GLY A 335 30.85 0.62 24.94
N ILE A 336 30.18 1.35 24.03
CA ILE A 336 29.46 0.80 22.88
C ILE A 336 30.30 1.04 21.62
N ALA A 337 30.62 -0.02 20.92
CA ALA A 337 31.33 0.06 19.66
C ALA A 337 30.44 0.53 18.52
N VAL A 338 30.88 1.58 17.81
CA VAL A 338 30.21 2.10 16.61
C VAL A 338 30.96 1.57 15.39
N GLY A 339 30.26 0.78 14.56
CA GLY A 339 30.77 0.27 13.29
C GLY A 339 30.71 1.34 12.20
N SER A 340 29.68 1.32 11.38
CA SER A 340 29.49 2.31 10.33
C SER A 340 28.49 3.40 10.74
N VAL A 341 28.72 4.63 10.27
CA VAL A 341 27.77 5.73 10.31
C VAL A 341 27.62 6.25 8.89
N ARG A 342 26.39 6.37 8.42
CA ARG A 342 26.09 6.80 7.06
C ARG A 342 24.89 7.76 7.07
N THR A 343 24.95 8.80 6.28
CA THR A 343 23.76 9.58 5.94
C THR A 343 23.03 8.86 4.80
N ARG A 344 21.73 8.62 4.95
CA ARG A 344 20.94 7.99 3.90
C ARG A 344 19.63 8.73 3.66
N MET A 345 18.98 8.44 2.53
CA MET A 345 17.64 8.95 2.23
C MET A 345 16.62 8.35 3.20
N LEU A 346 15.62 9.16 3.54
CA LEU A 346 14.51 8.73 4.39
C LEU A 346 13.65 7.67 3.67
N SER A 347 13.31 6.62 4.40
CA SER A 347 12.25 5.69 4.02
C SER A 347 10.87 6.20 4.45
N LEU A 348 9.79 5.62 3.95
CA LEU A 348 8.44 5.92 4.46
C LEU A 348 8.25 5.48 5.91
N GLU A 349 9.02 4.50 6.38
CA GLU A 349 9.01 4.07 7.78
C GLU A 349 9.57 5.16 8.68
N ASP A 350 10.66 5.82 8.28
CA ASP A 350 11.23 6.97 9.01
C ASP A 350 10.21 8.13 9.06
N VAL A 351 9.48 8.36 7.96
CA VAL A 351 8.41 9.35 7.91
C VAL A 351 7.29 9.01 8.89
N PHE A 352 6.82 7.76 8.88
CA PHE A 352 5.75 7.31 9.78
C PHE A 352 6.16 7.45 11.25
N VAL A 353 7.32 6.92 11.62
CA VAL A 353 7.85 7.01 13.00
C VAL A 353 7.97 8.47 13.43
N SER A 354 8.54 9.33 12.59
CA SER A 354 8.67 10.75 12.87
C SER A 354 7.33 11.45 13.13
N ARG A 355 6.30 11.17 12.31
CA ARG A 355 4.97 11.78 12.47
C ARG A 355 4.24 11.27 13.71
N VAL A 356 4.34 9.97 14.01
CA VAL A 356 3.75 9.38 15.23
C VAL A 356 4.40 9.96 16.49
N MET A 357 5.74 10.00 16.54
CA MET A 357 6.45 10.57 17.69
C MET A 357 6.10 12.05 17.93
N ALA A 358 5.95 12.84 16.87
CA ALA A 358 5.55 14.24 16.99
C ALA A 358 4.14 14.39 17.60
N LEU A 359 3.20 13.51 17.22
CA LEU A 359 1.85 13.49 17.77
C LEU A 359 1.83 13.07 19.24
N GLU A 360 2.55 12.03 19.60
CA GLU A 360 2.63 11.55 21.00
C GLU A 360 3.22 12.61 21.91
N GLN A 361 4.28 13.30 21.46
CA GLN A 361 4.86 14.42 22.20
C GLN A 361 3.90 15.59 22.37
N ALA A 362 3.11 15.92 21.35
CA ALA A 362 2.08 16.96 21.44
C ALA A 362 1.00 16.59 22.46
N ALA A 363 0.49 15.34 22.40
CA ALA A 363 -0.51 14.83 23.33
C ALA A 363 -0.01 14.81 24.79
N GLN A 364 1.25 14.45 25.03
CA GLN A 364 1.86 14.48 26.37
C GLN A 364 1.96 15.90 26.94
N LYS A 365 2.24 16.89 26.10
CA LYS A 365 2.29 18.30 26.52
C LYS A 365 0.92 18.84 26.91
N GLU A 366 -0.14 18.44 26.16
CA GLU A 366 -1.52 18.84 26.49
C GLU A 366 -2.03 18.22 27.81
N VAL A 367 -1.61 17.01 28.16
CA VAL A 367 -1.97 16.34 29.42
C VAL A 367 -1.19 16.93 30.62
N SER A 368 -0.02 17.55 30.37
CA SER A 368 0.86 18.11 31.41
C SER A 368 0.63 19.60 31.64
N ALA A 369 -0.19 20.27 30.83
CA ALA A 369 -0.59 21.66 30.93
C ALA A 369 -1.98 21.80 31.57
#